data_239afbce9cfb3a94f4f07ccb2e804dbc
#
_entry.id   239afbce9cfb3a94f4f07ccb2e804dbc
#
_cell.length_a   1.000
_cell.length_b   1.000
_cell.length_c   1.000
_cell.angle_alpha   90.00
_cell.angle_beta   90.00
_cell.angle_gamma   90.00
#
_symmetry.space_group_name_H-M   'P 1'
#
loop_
_entity.id
_entity.type
_entity.pdbx_description
1 polymer ?
#
loop_
_entity_poly.entity_id
_entity_poly.type
_entity_poly.pdbx_seq_one_letter_code
_entity_poly.pdbx_strand_id
1 'polypeptide(L)'
;MTMNLPDPSTMSLSYPDVTMGVWAPSMAALYGDRPAIVDGERVCTYRELDERSAQFASALQGAGVAPRDVVLLHVGNCIEFIVAYYGALRAGATVTLVNPLQPEPGLRKQIEETGAVAAVTQPQQLGVLLGAAAGTTAATIVVVSDEPVEVAPTSAAVVRYDEFLAGQPTAFTPAEVAGTDVAHLAFTGGTTGISKGVRVLHRNVVANVTQMCGWRAAHQVVTTDDGLVALRPIEGLDVHGVIPGEGATVVVSPLFHAHALINTSFLLLCGLTQVLAGRFDPARMLELVERHRASYITGSPAMWHALATHPDVARRDTTSVRVVSSGAAPIDHVTLEALGAAFPNARVAEGYGLTEGTCVVTAMPLIIGSTYRLGSVGLPVFDTEIEIRVQDDPSVVLGEGERGELWVRGPQVTDGYLGHPEITAQQYVDGWLDTGDIAYRDADGYVYICDRAKDMLIYKGYNVYPRELEEILVSHPAVSTAAVVGREAGNVGQEPVAFVVPVPGAQPDPAELMAFVAEQVLPYKKIREVVLVDALPTSAAGKVLKTDLRARIEQAAASR
;
A
#
# COMPACT_ATOMS: atom_id res chain seq x y z
N MET A 1 -25.28 -19.43 -23.91
CA MET A 1 -24.47 -18.43 -24.57
C MET A 1 -23.37 -18.08 -23.58
N THR A 2 -22.17 -18.61 -23.72
CA THR A 2 -20.99 -18.12 -23.01
C THR A 2 -20.74 -16.71 -23.53
N MET A 3 -21.04 -15.68 -22.73
CA MET A 3 -20.55 -14.34 -23.03
C MET A 3 -19.03 -14.44 -23.11
N ASN A 4 -18.46 -14.10 -24.28
CA ASN A 4 -17.03 -13.83 -24.35
C ASN A 4 -16.80 -12.59 -23.48
N LEU A 5 -16.33 -12.80 -22.24
CA LEU A 5 -15.89 -11.70 -21.41
C LEU A 5 -14.70 -11.05 -22.13
N PRO A 6 -14.61 -9.72 -22.16
CA PRO A 6 -13.42 -9.08 -22.67
C PRO A 6 -12.23 -9.57 -21.84
N ASP A 7 -11.20 -10.06 -22.53
CA ASP A 7 -9.95 -10.46 -21.88
C ASP A 7 -9.18 -9.18 -21.51
N PRO A 8 -9.06 -8.84 -20.22
CA PRO A 8 -8.36 -7.63 -19.81
C PRO A 8 -6.90 -7.58 -20.26
N SER A 9 -6.28 -8.74 -20.51
CA SER A 9 -4.89 -8.82 -20.97
C SER A 9 -4.70 -8.35 -22.42
N THR A 10 -5.79 -8.26 -23.18
CA THR A 10 -5.77 -7.79 -24.58
C THR A 10 -6.19 -6.32 -24.73
N MET A 11 -6.61 -5.68 -23.64
CA MET A 11 -7.04 -4.28 -23.63
C MET A 11 -5.88 -3.38 -23.22
N SER A 12 -5.69 -2.28 -23.94
CA SER A 12 -4.72 -1.23 -23.59
C SER A 12 -5.43 0.06 -23.28
N LEU A 13 -4.89 0.83 -22.34
CA LEU A 13 -5.40 2.13 -21.94
C LEU A 13 -4.57 3.27 -22.55
N SER A 14 -5.18 4.41 -22.72
CA SER A 14 -4.46 5.66 -22.96
C SER A 14 -4.17 6.32 -21.60
N TYR A 15 -2.96 6.80 -21.42
CA TYR A 15 -2.56 7.48 -20.20
C TYR A 15 -2.48 8.98 -20.43
N PRO A 16 -3.15 9.82 -19.62
CA PRO A 16 -3.06 11.28 -19.75
C PRO A 16 -1.62 11.76 -19.58
N ASP A 17 -1.16 12.61 -20.45
CA ASP A 17 0.14 13.30 -20.32
C ASP A 17 -0.03 14.54 -19.42
N VAL A 18 -0.24 14.29 -18.14
CA VAL A 18 -0.43 15.32 -17.10
C VAL A 18 0.38 14.94 -15.86
N THR A 19 0.56 15.91 -14.98
CA THR A 19 1.15 15.68 -13.65
C THR A 19 0.08 15.59 -12.57
N MET A 20 0.43 15.11 -11.39
CA MET A 20 -0.49 15.05 -10.24
C MET A 20 -0.93 16.44 -9.75
N GLY A 21 -0.30 17.52 -10.23
CA GLY A 21 -0.71 18.89 -9.90
C GLY A 21 -2.12 19.27 -10.37
N VAL A 22 -2.66 18.59 -11.39
CA VAL A 22 -4.03 18.82 -11.87
C VAL A 22 -5.09 17.96 -11.17
N TRP A 23 -4.72 17.08 -10.24
CA TRP A 23 -5.67 16.12 -9.63
C TRP A 23 -6.75 16.81 -8.79
N ALA A 24 -6.36 17.67 -7.83
CA ALA A 24 -7.33 18.35 -6.97
C ALA A 24 -8.31 19.23 -7.77
N PRO A 25 -7.87 20.12 -8.70
CA PRO A 25 -8.81 20.88 -9.53
C PRO A 25 -9.70 19.99 -10.42
N SER A 26 -9.20 18.88 -10.94
CA SER A 26 -10.01 17.92 -11.72
C SER A 26 -11.14 17.32 -10.88
N MET A 27 -10.81 16.88 -9.67
CA MET A 27 -11.79 16.31 -8.74
C MET A 27 -12.84 17.35 -8.29
N ALA A 28 -12.43 18.60 -8.07
CA ALA A 28 -13.34 19.70 -7.77
C ALA A 28 -14.28 20.01 -8.93
N ALA A 29 -13.78 20.00 -10.18
CA ALA A 29 -14.60 20.18 -11.38
C ALA A 29 -15.64 19.06 -11.55
N LEU A 30 -15.29 17.81 -11.20
CA LEU A 30 -16.18 16.66 -11.31
C LEU A 30 -17.24 16.61 -10.20
N TYR A 31 -16.88 16.96 -8.95
CA TYR A 31 -17.70 16.63 -7.79
C TYR A 31 -18.10 17.82 -6.90
N GLY A 32 -17.48 18.99 -7.07
CA GLY A 32 -17.86 20.26 -6.41
C GLY A 32 -17.98 20.16 -4.89
N ASP A 33 -19.14 20.47 -4.36
CA ASP A 33 -19.41 20.55 -2.92
C ASP A 33 -19.72 19.18 -2.25
N ARG A 34 -19.49 18.07 -2.95
CA ARG A 34 -19.62 16.74 -2.35
C ARG A 34 -18.51 16.52 -1.32
N PRO A 35 -18.79 15.78 -0.22
CA PRO A 35 -17.76 15.38 0.72
C PRO A 35 -16.66 14.57 0.05
N ALA A 36 -15.41 15.05 0.11
CA ALA A 36 -14.23 14.33 -0.32
C ALA A 36 -13.60 13.57 0.83
N ILE A 37 -13.46 14.20 1.99
CA ILE A 37 -12.79 13.65 3.17
C ILE A 37 -13.64 13.93 4.40
N VAL A 38 -13.80 12.93 5.26
CA VAL A 38 -14.43 13.02 6.58
C VAL A 38 -13.42 12.56 7.62
N ASP A 39 -13.15 13.41 8.61
CA ASP A 39 -12.22 13.18 9.71
C ASP A 39 -12.91 13.56 11.03
N GLY A 40 -13.52 12.57 11.67
CA GLY A 40 -14.42 12.79 12.81
C GLY A 40 -15.67 13.59 12.39
N GLU A 41 -15.82 14.78 12.96
CA GLU A 41 -16.90 15.72 12.63
C GLU A 41 -16.49 16.72 11.52
N ARG A 42 -15.20 16.76 11.17
CA ARG A 42 -14.70 17.65 10.11
C ARG A 42 -14.98 17.04 8.74
N VAL A 43 -15.49 17.86 7.85
CA VAL A 43 -15.72 17.49 6.45
C VAL A 43 -14.95 18.46 5.56
N CYS A 44 -14.26 17.91 4.57
CA CYS A 44 -13.64 18.67 3.49
C CYS A 44 -14.32 18.23 2.18
N THR A 45 -14.92 19.16 1.48
CA THR A 45 -15.52 18.92 0.16
C THR A 45 -14.44 18.83 -0.93
N TYR A 46 -14.80 18.36 -2.13
CA TYR A 46 -13.88 18.36 -3.26
C TYR A 46 -13.45 19.78 -3.67
N ARG A 47 -14.36 20.75 -3.59
CA ARG A 47 -14.06 22.17 -3.81
C ARG A 47 -13.07 22.68 -2.76
N GLU A 48 -13.31 22.43 -1.49
CA GLU A 48 -12.43 22.84 -0.40
C GLU A 48 -11.06 22.14 -0.49
N LEU A 49 -11.00 20.88 -0.96
CA LEU A 49 -9.74 20.20 -1.21
C LEU A 49 -8.92 20.92 -2.28
N ASP A 50 -9.54 21.34 -3.38
CA ASP A 50 -8.89 22.12 -4.43
C ASP A 50 -8.43 23.49 -3.90
N GLU A 51 -9.31 24.26 -3.26
CA GLU A 51 -9.01 25.58 -2.70
C GLU A 51 -7.88 25.54 -1.68
N ARG A 52 -7.94 24.61 -0.71
CA ARG A 52 -6.91 24.46 0.33
C ARG A 52 -5.59 23.94 -0.24
N SER A 53 -5.63 23.06 -1.24
CA SER A 53 -4.39 22.63 -1.93
C SER A 53 -3.75 23.77 -2.72
N ALA A 54 -4.56 24.67 -3.30
CA ALA A 54 -4.07 25.88 -3.96
C ALA A 54 -3.42 26.85 -2.96
N GLN A 55 -4.07 27.06 -1.82
CA GLN A 55 -3.52 27.88 -0.72
C GLN A 55 -2.21 27.30 -0.20
N PHE A 56 -2.14 25.98 0.00
CA PHE A 56 -0.91 25.30 0.45
C PHE A 56 0.22 25.45 -0.57
N ALA A 57 -0.07 25.28 -1.87
CA ALA A 57 0.90 25.48 -2.95
C ALA A 57 1.45 26.92 -2.97
N SER A 58 0.56 27.91 -2.85
CA SER A 58 0.92 29.33 -2.80
C SER A 58 1.77 29.65 -1.56
N ALA A 59 1.41 29.10 -0.40
CA ALA A 59 2.17 29.27 0.84
C ALA A 59 3.58 28.67 0.75
N LEU A 60 3.72 27.47 0.16
CA LEU A 60 5.01 26.85 -0.11
C LEU A 60 5.88 27.74 -1.01
N GLN A 61 5.33 28.28 -2.09
CA GLN A 61 6.03 29.18 -2.98
C GLN A 61 6.44 30.47 -2.24
N GLY A 62 5.53 31.04 -1.43
CA GLY A 62 5.82 32.18 -0.56
C GLY A 62 6.91 31.93 0.48
N ALA A 63 7.08 30.70 0.94
CA ALA A 63 8.13 30.23 1.83
C ALA A 63 9.46 29.90 1.08
N GLY A 64 9.52 30.11 -0.24
CA GLY A 64 10.71 29.89 -1.07
C GLY A 64 10.90 28.48 -1.59
N VAL A 65 9.90 27.61 -1.47
CA VAL A 65 9.93 26.26 -2.05
C VAL A 65 9.78 26.37 -3.56
N ALA A 66 10.77 25.89 -4.30
CA ALA A 66 10.80 25.87 -5.76
C ALA A 66 10.28 24.52 -6.32
N PRO A 67 9.89 24.46 -7.61
CA PRO A 67 9.60 23.20 -8.27
C PRO A 67 10.79 22.21 -8.14
N ARG A 68 10.47 20.94 -7.84
CA ARG A 68 11.38 19.82 -7.54
C ARG A 68 12.05 19.86 -6.17
N ASP A 69 11.88 20.93 -5.38
CA ASP A 69 12.26 20.88 -3.97
C ASP A 69 11.42 19.83 -3.22
N VAL A 70 11.96 19.33 -2.11
CA VAL A 70 11.31 18.24 -1.37
C VAL A 70 10.55 18.77 -0.15
N VAL A 71 9.29 18.36 -0.04
CA VAL A 71 8.41 18.61 1.11
C VAL A 71 8.17 17.31 1.85
N LEU A 72 8.48 17.28 3.14
CA LEU A 72 8.37 16.10 4.00
C LEU A 72 7.02 16.07 4.70
N LEU A 73 6.28 14.97 4.58
CA LEU A 73 5.02 14.72 5.31
C LEU A 73 5.27 13.73 6.45
N HIS A 74 5.41 14.27 7.67
CA HIS A 74 5.59 13.55 8.93
C HIS A 74 4.33 13.67 9.80
N VAL A 75 3.22 13.23 9.26
CA VAL A 75 1.89 13.42 9.82
C VAL A 75 1.03 12.17 9.58
N GLY A 76 0.14 11.86 10.53
CA GLY A 76 -0.80 10.75 10.41
C GLY A 76 -1.94 11.02 9.42
N ASN A 77 -2.84 10.06 9.31
CA ASN A 77 -4.03 10.22 8.45
C ASN A 77 -4.90 11.36 8.97
N CYS A 78 -4.99 12.45 8.23
CA CYS A 78 -5.84 13.61 8.49
C CYS A 78 -6.15 14.34 7.18
N ILE A 79 -7.09 15.27 7.19
CA ILE A 79 -7.42 16.12 6.03
C ILE A 79 -6.17 16.84 5.53
N GLU A 80 -5.38 17.38 6.43
CA GLU A 80 -4.19 18.19 6.14
C GLU A 80 -3.08 17.37 5.43
N PHE A 81 -2.98 16.06 5.67
CA PHE A 81 -2.09 15.19 4.90
C PHE A 81 -2.45 15.21 3.41
N ILE A 82 -3.73 15.01 3.10
CA ILE A 82 -4.21 14.91 1.71
C ILE A 82 -4.11 16.27 1.01
N VAL A 83 -4.48 17.36 1.72
CA VAL A 83 -4.34 18.73 1.20
C VAL A 83 -2.87 19.07 0.94
N ALA A 84 -1.97 18.78 1.88
CA ALA A 84 -0.55 19.06 1.74
C ALA A 84 0.09 18.22 0.63
N TYR A 85 -0.31 16.95 0.46
CA TYR A 85 0.14 16.10 -0.64
C TYR A 85 -0.18 16.71 -2.01
N TYR A 86 -1.47 17.02 -2.24
CA TYR A 86 -1.86 17.62 -3.52
C TYR A 86 -1.34 19.05 -3.69
N GLY A 87 -1.27 19.83 -2.62
CA GLY A 87 -0.73 21.19 -2.64
C GLY A 87 0.76 21.23 -3.00
N ALA A 88 1.57 20.34 -2.41
CA ALA A 88 2.98 20.21 -2.74
C ALA A 88 3.18 19.81 -4.21
N LEU A 89 2.43 18.80 -4.69
CA LEU A 89 2.48 18.38 -6.10
C LEU A 89 2.02 19.49 -7.05
N ARG A 90 1.05 20.30 -6.64
CA ARG A 90 0.56 21.47 -7.41
C ARG A 90 1.63 22.57 -7.47
N ALA A 91 2.42 22.76 -6.40
CA ALA A 91 3.59 23.64 -6.40
C ALA A 91 4.76 23.09 -7.22
N GLY A 92 4.66 21.88 -7.76
CA GLY A 92 5.72 21.18 -8.47
C GLY A 92 6.78 20.59 -7.55
N ALA A 93 6.54 20.56 -6.25
CA ALA A 93 7.46 19.97 -5.28
C ALA A 93 7.35 18.44 -5.27
N THR A 94 8.43 17.78 -4.91
CA THR A 94 8.48 16.35 -4.61
C THR A 94 8.04 16.12 -3.16
N VAL A 95 7.17 15.16 -2.91
CA VAL A 95 6.77 14.80 -1.53
C VAL A 95 7.61 13.65 -1.02
N THR A 96 8.21 13.74 0.18
CA THR A 96 8.77 12.57 0.85
C THR A 96 7.86 12.13 1.99
N LEU A 97 7.51 10.85 1.99
CA LEU A 97 6.54 10.25 2.90
C LEU A 97 7.26 9.63 4.10
N VAL A 98 6.81 9.96 5.30
CA VAL A 98 7.46 9.51 6.54
C VAL A 98 6.45 8.86 7.48
N ASN A 99 6.86 7.76 8.09
CA ASN A 99 6.11 7.19 9.20
C ASN A 99 6.13 8.17 10.40
N PRO A 100 4.98 8.63 10.92
CA PRO A 100 4.94 9.55 12.06
C PRO A 100 5.65 9.03 13.33
N LEU A 101 5.88 7.73 13.41
CA LEU A 101 6.60 7.08 14.52
C LEU A 101 8.10 6.90 14.24
N GLN A 102 8.62 7.48 13.15
CA GLN A 102 10.03 7.38 12.80
C GLN A 102 10.91 8.02 13.88
N PRO A 103 11.88 7.29 14.46
CA PRO A 103 12.81 7.86 15.43
C PRO A 103 13.69 8.95 14.82
N GLU A 104 14.15 9.89 15.65
CA GLU A 104 14.96 11.04 15.23
C GLU A 104 16.15 10.70 14.32
N PRO A 105 17.02 9.69 14.61
CA PRO A 105 18.14 9.38 13.73
C PRO A 105 17.73 8.96 12.32
N GLY A 106 16.68 8.17 12.21
CA GLY A 106 16.14 7.74 10.91
C GLY A 106 15.47 8.88 10.15
N LEU A 107 14.76 9.76 10.87
CA LEU A 107 14.14 10.94 10.30
C LEU A 107 15.18 11.95 9.79
N ARG A 108 16.23 12.21 10.57
CA ARG A 108 17.36 13.05 10.16
C ARG A 108 18.01 12.52 8.88
N LYS A 109 18.33 11.23 8.85
CA LYS A 109 18.88 10.59 7.66
C LYS A 109 17.99 10.80 6.44
N GLN A 110 16.68 10.64 6.58
CA GLN A 110 15.74 10.84 5.48
C GLN A 110 15.70 12.30 5.01
N ILE A 111 15.73 13.29 5.94
CA ILE A 111 15.81 14.72 5.59
C ILE A 111 17.10 15.01 4.81
N GLU A 112 18.25 14.53 5.28
CA GLU A 112 19.56 14.73 4.64
C GLU A 112 19.62 14.06 3.26
N GLU A 113 19.13 12.83 3.14
CA GLU A 113 19.13 12.05 1.89
C GLU A 113 18.21 12.68 0.83
N THR A 114 17.06 13.20 1.25
CA THR A 114 16.08 13.80 0.33
C THR A 114 16.32 15.28 0.07
N GLY A 115 17.10 15.97 0.94
CA GLY A 115 17.27 17.41 0.88
C GLY A 115 15.99 18.19 1.17
N ALA A 116 15.08 17.66 1.99
CA ALA A 116 13.79 18.30 2.27
C ALA A 116 13.98 19.73 2.81
N VAL A 117 13.25 20.69 2.21
CA VAL A 117 13.33 22.12 2.56
C VAL A 117 12.15 22.58 3.43
N ALA A 118 11.05 21.86 3.38
CA ALA A 118 9.87 22.10 4.22
C ALA A 118 9.32 20.77 4.77
N ALA A 119 8.62 20.85 5.90
CA ALA A 119 8.00 19.69 6.52
C ALA A 119 6.62 20.01 7.08
N VAL A 120 5.70 19.04 7.03
CA VAL A 120 4.41 19.10 7.72
C VAL A 120 4.42 18.05 8.83
N THR A 121 3.97 18.43 10.04
CA THR A 121 3.97 17.55 11.21
C THR A 121 2.78 17.81 12.13
N GLN A 122 2.65 17.01 13.18
CA GLN A 122 1.66 17.19 14.26
C GLN A 122 2.37 17.49 15.60
N PRO A 123 1.70 18.06 16.60
CA PRO A 123 2.33 18.44 17.87
C PRO A 123 3.07 17.31 18.56
N GLN A 124 2.54 16.07 18.48
CA GLN A 124 3.12 14.90 19.14
C GLN A 124 4.48 14.51 18.55
N GLN A 125 4.71 14.79 17.26
CA GLN A 125 5.93 14.46 16.52
C GLN A 125 6.88 15.65 16.40
N LEU A 126 6.43 16.86 16.75
CA LEU A 126 7.19 18.10 16.52
C LEU A 126 8.57 18.07 17.18
N GLY A 127 8.68 17.60 18.41
CA GLY A 127 9.97 17.53 19.11
C GLY A 127 11.00 16.66 18.39
N VAL A 128 10.57 15.49 17.90
CA VAL A 128 11.40 14.58 17.11
C VAL A 128 11.80 15.21 15.78
N LEU A 129 10.88 15.89 15.11
CA LEU A 129 11.18 16.56 13.85
C LEU A 129 12.14 17.73 14.03
N LEU A 130 11.95 18.55 15.06
CA LEU A 130 12.88 19.67 15.35
C LEU A 130 14.31 19.18 15.63
N GLY A 131 14.43 18.09 16.41
CA GLY A 131 15.73 17.44 16.62
C GLY A 131 16.33 16.95 15.31
N ALA A 132 15.57 16.25 14.49
CA ALA A 132 16.02 15.72 13.20
C ALA A 132 16.36 16.82 12.18
N ALA A 133 15.63 17.93 12.14
CA ALA A 133 15.80 19.02 11.20
C ALA A 133 16.95 19.97 11.56
N ALA A 134 17.42 19.96 12.80
CA ALA A 134 18.48 20.86 13.25
C ALA A 134 19.76 20.75 12.42
N GLY A 135 20.17 21.85 11.76
CA GLY A 135 21.34 21.92 10.90
C GLY A 135 21.17 21.29 9.51
N THR A 136 19.94 20.93 9.13
CA THR A 136 19.61 20.42 7.78
C THR A 136 19.03 21.53 6.89
N THR A 137 18.56 21.15 5.71
CA THR A 137 17.90 22.05 4.73
C THR A 137 16.46 22.39 5.08
N ALA A 138 15.83 21.71 6.06
CA ALA A 138 14.44 21.91 6.44
C ALA A 138 14.23 23.26 7.16
N ALA A 139 13.92 24.29 6.37
CA ALA A 139 13.80 25.68 6.82
C ALA A 139 12.39 26.08 7.25
N THR A 140 11.35 25.37 6.81
CA THR A 140 9.96 25.66 7.12
C THR A 140 9.28 24.41 7.70
N ILE A 141 8.69 24.53 8.89
CA ILE A 141 7.95 23.44 9.56
C ILE A 141 6.52 23.90 9.80
N VAL A 142 5.58 23.24 9.15
CA VAL A 142 4.13 23.50 9.27
C VAL A 142 3.54 22.49 10.25
N VAL A 143 2.89 22.98 11.30
CA VAL A 143 2.33 22.15 12.37
C VAL A 143 0.81 22.11 12.27
N VAL A 144 0.25 20.94 12.07
CA VAL A 144 -1.20 20.68 12.07
C VAL A 144 -1.69 20.68 13.52
N SER A 145 -2.18 21.83 13.98
CA SER A 145 -2.65 22.04 15.35
C SER A 145 -3.72 23.13 15.41
N ASP A 146 -4.79 22.90 16.16
CA ASP A 146 -5.81 23.90 16.48
C ASP A 146 -5.32 24.86 17.59
N GLU A 147 -4.36 24.42 18.41
CA GLU A 147 -3.81 25.19 19.53
C GLU A 147 -2.48 25.88 19.14
N PRO A 148 -2.14 27.00 19.78
CA PRO A 148 -0.85 27.64 19.63
C PRO A 148 0.30 26.67 19.90
N VAL A 149 1.36 26.74 19.10
CA VAL A 149 2.53 25.88 19.22
C VAL A 149 3.69 26.70 19.77
N GLU A 150 4.09 26.41 20.98
CA GLU A 150 5.29 27.01 21.59
C GLU A 150 6.51 26.15 21.29
N VAL A 151 7.53 26.76 20.71
CA VAL A 151 8.81 26.09 20.41
C VAL A 151 9.97 26.90 20.96
N ALA A 152 11.00 26.21 21.42
CA ALA A 152 12.27 26.86 21.72
C ALA A 152 12.86 27.49 20.43
N PRO A 153 13.69 28.54 20.54
CA PRO A 153 14.33 29.12 19.37
C PRO A 153 15.00 28.08 18.49
N THR A 154 14.66 28.07 17.22
CA THR A 154 15.15 27.15 16.20
C THR A 154 15.54 27.91 14.94
N SER A 155 16.38 27.32 14.09
CA SER A 155 16.74 27.89 12.78
C SER A 155 15.62 27.78 11.75
N ALA A 156 14.68 26.85 11.94
CA ALA A 156 13.51 26.69 11.06
C ALA A 156 12.37 27.64 11.47
N ALA A 157 11.65 28.17 10.50
CA ALA A 157 10.40 28.86 10.71
C ALA A 157 9.31 27.83 11.06
N VAL A 158 8.75 27.90 12.26
CA VAL A 158 7.66 27.03 12.69
C VAL A 158 6.36 27.82 12.65
N VAL A 159 5.37 27.32 11.91
CA VAL A 159 4.10 27.99 11.68
C VAL A 159 2.95 26.97 11.78
N ARG A 160 1.81 27.42 12.32
CA ARG A 160 0.61 26.58 12.33
C ARG A 160 0.03 26.43 10.92
N TYR A 161 -0.57 25.28 10.66
CA TYR A 161 -1.13 24.96 9.33
C TYR A 161 -2.14 26.00 8.85
N ASP A 162 -3.10 26.43 9.69
CA ASP A 162 -4.10 27.41 9.30
C ASP A 162 -3.50 28.82 9.09
N GLU A 163 -2.48 29.17 9.86
CA GLU A 163 -1.73 30.44 9.66
C GLU A 163 -0.91 30.40 8.36
N PHE A 164 -0.37 29.24 8.00
CA PHE A 164 0.37 29.04 6.75
C PHE A 164 -0.53 29.24 5.52
N LEU A 165 -1.80 28.84 5.61
CA LEU A 165 -2.79 29.01 4.54
C LEU A 165 -3.47 30.39 4.57
N ALA A 166 -3.45 31.11 5.69
CA ALA A 166 -4.20 32.35 5.86
C ALA A 166 -3.81 33.42 4.83
N GLY A 167 -4.80 33.96 4.14
CA GLY A 167 -4.61 35.01 3.14
C GLY A 167 -4.01 34.53 1.81
N GLN A 168 -3.76 33.24 1.65
CA GLN A 168 -3.32 32.70 0.37
C GLN A 168 -4.48 32.57 -0.63
N PRO A 169 -4.21 32.71 -1.93
CA PRO A 169 -5.24 32.59 -2.96
C PRO A 169 -5.78 31.15 -3.03
N THR A 170 -7.10 31.03 -3.26
CA THR A 170 -7.79 29.74 -3.43
C THR A 170 -7.69 29.17 -4.83
N ALA A 171 -6.99 29.85 -5.74
CA ALA A 171 -6.67 29.40 -7.09
C ALA A 171 -5.16 29.45 -7.28
N PHE A 172 -4.62 28.41 -7.88
CA PHE A 172 -3.19 28.29 -8.17
C PHE A 172 -3.01 27.52 -9.49
N THR A 173 -2.27 28.08 -10.42
CA THR A 173 -1.89 27.36 -11.64
C THR A 173 -0.80 26.36 -11.29
N PRO A 174 -0.97 25.05 -11.58
CA PRO A 174 0.06 24.05 -11.31
C PRO A 174 1.40 24.45 -11.92
N ALA A 175 2.48 24.24 -11.18
CA ALA A 175 3.83 24.52 -11.66
C ALA A 175 4.19 23.60 -12.84
N GLU A 176 4.99 24.14 -13.76
CA GLU A 176 5.47 23.38 -14.92
C GLU A 176 6.55 22.37 -14.48
N VAL A 177 6.14 21.12 -14.35
CA VAL A 177 6.99 19.96 -14.15
C VAL A 177 6.58 18.86 -15.13
N ALA A 178 7.51 17.95 -15.43
CA ALA A 178 7.26 16.88 -16.40
C ALA A 178 6.65 15.64 -15.73
N GLY A 179 5.97 14.81 -16.51
CA GLY A 179 5.53 13.48 -16.04
C GLY A 179 6.69 12.58 -15.58
N THR A 180 7.92 12.87 -16.01
CA THR A 180 9.16 12.20 -15.60
C THR A 180 9.81 12.78 -14.34
N ASP A 181 9.30 13.89 -13.81
CA ASP A 181 9.76 14.40 -12.50
C ASP A 181 9.18 13.52 -11.36
N VAL A 182 9.87 13.51 -10.23
CA VAL A 182 9.45 12.71 -9.07
C VAL A 182 8.26 13.38 -8.39
N ALA A 183 7.15 12.67 -8.32
CA ALA A 183 5.97 13.09 -7.56
C ALA A 183 6.20 12.86 -6.07
N HIS A 184 6.61 11.66 -5.70
CA HIS A 184 6.92 11.37 -4.31
C HIS A 184 8.04 10.34 -4.14
N LEU A 185 8.69 10.39 -2.98
CA LEU A 185 9.67 9.44 -2.50
C LEU A 185 9.02 8.59 -1.41
N ALA A 186 8.90 7.30 -1.67
CA ALA A 186 8.34 6.35 -0.72
C ALA A 186 9.46 5.45 -0.16
N PHE A 187 9.74 5.56 1.14
CA PHE A 187 10.81 4.79 1.77
C PHE A 187 10.35 3.38 2.13
N THR A 188 11.04 2.39 1.61
CA THR A 188 10.79 0.98 1.90
C THR A 188 11.72 0.49 3.01
N GLY A 189 11.15 -0.21 3.99
CA GLY A 189 11.94 -0.98 4.95
C GLY A 189 12.57 -2.17 4.23
N GLY A 190 13.70 -1.96 3.59
CA GLY A 190 14.44 -3.02 2.92
C GLY A 190 14.81 -4.12 3.93
N THR A 191 14.74 -5.37 3.49
CA THR A 191 15.16 -6.54 4.29
C THR A 191 16.68 -6.63 4.41
N THR A 192 17.41 -5.77 3.73
CA THR A 192 18.84 -5.51 3.91
C THR A 192 19.12 -4.55 5.07
N GLY A 193 18.10 -4.10 5.83
CA GLY A 193 18.24 -3.16 6.96
C GLY A 193 18.43 -1.71 6.55
N ILE A 194 18.62 -1.41 5.25
CA ILE A 194 18.77 -0.04 4.74
C ILE A 194 17.46 0.37 4.09
N SER A 195 16.79 1.37 4.66
CA SER A 195 15.62 1.99 4.04
C SER A 195 16.05 2.79 2.81
N LYS A 196 15.35 2.63 1.68
CA LYS A 196 15.67 3.28 0.40
C LYS A 196 14.46 4.05 -0.09
N GLY A 197 14.68 5.26 -0.59
CA GLY A 197 13.63 6.08 -1.20
C GLY A 197 13.35 5.65 -2.64
N VAL A 198 12.19 5.03 -2.88
CA VAL A 198 11.72 4.71 -4.23
C VAL A 198 11.28 6.00 -4.92
N ARG A 199 11.74 6.24 -6.13
CA ARG A 199 11.44 7.40 -6.95
C ARG A 199 10.14 7.18 -7.74
N VAL A 200 9.01 7.59 -7.20
CA VAL A 200 7.73 7.47 -7.88
C VAL A 200 7.47 8.74 -8.71
N LEU A 201 7.45 8.58 -10.03
CA LEU A 201 7.28 9.69 -10.96
C LEU A 201 5.80 10.08 -11.10
N HIS A 202 5.52 11.32 -11.51
CA HIS A 202 4.14 11.74 -11.79
C HIS A 202 3.45 10.78 -12.77
N ARG A 203 4.12 10.41 -13.87
CA ARG A 203 3.57 9.47 -14.88
C ARG A 203 3.25 8.09 -14.28
N ASN A 204 4.03 7.61 -13.29
CA ASN A 204 3.77 6.31 -12.67
C ASN A 204 2.48 6.35 -11.84
N VAL A 205 2.26 7.44 -11.07
CA VAL A 205 1.02 7.62 -10.29
C VAL A 205 -0.18 7.75 -11.22
N VAL A 206 -0.07 8.59 -12.26
CA VAL A 206 -1.13 8.75 -13.28
C VAL A 206 -1.47 7.41 -13.93
N ALA A 207 -0.45 6.64 -14.32
CA ALA A 207 -0.65 5.33 -14.94
C ALA A 207 -1.36 4.36 -13.99
N ASN A 208 -0.87 4.22 -12.74
CA ASN A 208 -1.44 3.24 -11.82
C ASN A 208 -2.87 3.62 -11.40
N VAL A 209 -3.16 4.91 -11.19
CA VAL A 209 -4.53 5.38 -10.94
C VAL A 209 -5.44 5.12 -12.16
N THR A 210 -4.96 5.36 -13.39
CA THR A 210 -5.70 5.06 -14.61
C THR A 210 -6.00 3.57 -14.75
N GLN A 211 -5.02 2.70 -14.48
CA GLN A 211 -5.19 1.24 -14.43
C GLN A 211 -6.26 0.85 -13.41
N MET A 212 -6.24 1.44 -12.22
CA MET A 212 -7.23 1.15 -11.18
C MET A 212 -8.62 1.64 -11.55
N CYS A 213 -8.76 2.82 -12.18
CA CYS A 213 -10.04 3.31 -12.70
C CYS A 213 -10.61 2.35 -13.76
N GLY A 214 -9.79 1.82 -14.66
CA GLY A 214 -10.20 0.81 -15.62
C GLY A 214 -10.59 -0.51 -14.95
N TRP A 215 -9.72 -1.03 -14.09
CA TRP A 215 -9.87 -2.34 -13.48
C TRP A 215 -10.99 -2.44 -12.44
N ARG A 216 -11.20 -1.36 -11.67
CA ARG A 216 -12.12 -1.33 -10.52
C ARG A 216 -13.41 -0.56 -10.77
N ALA A 217 -13.42 0.34 -11.78
CA ALA A 217 -14.57 1.19 -12.06
C ALA A 217 -15.02 1.14 -13.53
N ALA A 218 -14.35 0.35 -14.40
CA ALA A 218 -14.60 0.31 -15.85
C ALA A 218 -14.55 1.70 -16.53
N HIS A 219 -13.69 2.61 -16.04
CA HIS A 219 -13.54 3.95 -16.57
C HIS A 219 -12.07 4.23 -16.90
N GLN A 220 -11.87 4.88 -18.04
CA GLN A 220 -10.57 5.40 -18.44
C GLN A 220 -10.43 6.85 -17.98
N VAL A 221 -9.24 7.22 -17.51
CA VAL A 221 -8.90 8.62 -17.25
C VAL A 221 -8.52 9.28 -18.57
N VAL A 222 -9.12 10.42 -18.88
CA VAL A 222 -8.89 11.18 -20.12
C VAL A 222 -8.59 12.63 -19.80
N THR A 223 -7.80 13.28 -20.64
CA THR A 223 -7.56 14.74 -20.55
C THR A 223 -8.74 15.49 -21.16
N THR A 224 -9.18 16.55 -20.52
CA THR A 224 -10.20 17.49 -20.99
C THR A 224 -9.56 18.65 -21.74
N ASP A 225 -10.35 19.44 -22.48
CA ASP A 225 -9.85 20.55 -23.29
C ASP A 225 -9.16 21.68 -22.48
N ASP A 226 -9.49 21.78 -21.18
CA ASP A 226 -8.88 22.71 -20.21
C ASP A 226 -7.66 22.14 -19.48
N GLY A 227 -7.18 20.95 -19.90
CA GLY A 227 -5.98 20.30 -19.34
C GLY A 227 -6.20 19.59 -18.01
N LEU A 228 -7.46 19.46 -17.58
CA LEU A 228 -7.83 18.65 -16.41
C LEU A 228 -8.02 17.18 -16.81
N VAL A 229 -8.36 16.33 -15.86
CA VAL A 229 -8.71 14.94 -16.13
C VAL A 229 -10.16 14.63 -15.76
N ALA A 230 -10.77 13.74 -16.53
CA ALA A 230 -12.12 13.23 -16.31
C ALA A 230 -12.18 11.70 -16.49
N LEU A 231 -13.29 11.10 -16.07
CA LEU A 231 -13.57 9.68 -16.23
C LEU A 231 -14.48 9.46 -17.43
N ARG A 232 -14.10 8.50 -18.29
CA ARG A 232 -14.92 8.06 -19.43
C ARG A 232 -15.17 6.56 -19.31
N PRO A 233 -16.43 6.08 -19.40
CA PRO A 233 -16.72 4.65 -19.41
C PRO A 233 -15.94 3.91 -20.51
N ILE A 234 -15.43 2.72 -20.20
CA ILE A 234 -14.84 1.82 -21.18
C ILE A 234 -15.95 0.96 -21.77
N GLU A 235 -16.20 1.12 -23.08
CA GLU A 235 -17.27 0.38 -23.77
C GLU A 235 -17.04 -1.13 -23.70
N GLY A 236 -18.09 -1.87 -23.38
CA GLY A 236 -18.06 -3.33 -23.30
C GLY A 236 -17.41 -3.90 -22.03
N LEU A 237 -16.91 -3.04 -21.13
CA LEU A 237 -16.40 -3.46 -19.83
C LEU A 237 -17.44 -3.15 -18.74
N ASP A 238 -17.87 -4.17 -18.00
CA ASP A 238 -18.79 -4.01 -16.87
C ASP A 238 -18.19 -4.71 -15.63
N VAL A 239 -18.13 -3.99 -14.52
CA VAL A 239 -17.47 -4.44 -13.30
C VAL A 239 -18.36 -4.33 -12.06
N HIS A 240 -18.25 -5.31 -11.17
CA HIS A 240 -18.82 -5.25 -9.83
C HIS A 240 -17.86 -4.48 -8.90
N GLY A 241 -17.65 -3.21 -9.18
CA GLY A 241 -16.62 -2.41 -8.53
C GLY A 241 -17.14 -1.07 -8.03
N VAL A 242 -16.30 -0.06 -8.19
CA VAL A 242 -16.59 1.33 -7.86
C VAL A 242 -17.53 1.92 -8.90
N ILE A 243 -18.56 2.62 -8.43
CA ILE A 243 -19.44 3.44 -9.27
C ILE A 243 -18.97 4.90 -9.11
N PRO A 244 -18.42 5.53 -10.17
CA PRO A 244 -17.96 6.90 -10.07
C PRO A 244 -19.05 7.87 -9.59
N GLY A 245 -18.70 8.69 -8.62
CA GLY A 245 -19.64 9.60 -8.00
C GLY A 245 -20.48 9.00 -6.88
N GLU A 246 -20.30 7.74 -6.48
CA GLU A 246 -21.13 7.11 -5.46
C GLU A 246 -20.31 6.42 -4.36
N GLY A 247 -20.79 6.48 -3.11
CA GLY A 247 -20.28 5.73 -1.98
C GLY A 247 -19.11 6.39 -1.24
N ALA A 248 -18.54 5.63 -0.35
CA ALA A 248 -17.43 6.02 0.52
C ALA A 248 -16.46 4.84 0.72
N THR A 249 -15.29 5.15 1.26
CA THR A 249 -14.34 4.17 1.78
C THR A 249 -13.94 4.52 3.20
N VAL A 250 -13.64 3.52 4.04
CA VAL A 250 -13.08 3.74 5.38
C VAL A 250 -11.57 3.52 5.32
N VAL A 251 -10.80 4.57 5.58
CA VAL A 251 -9.34 4.59 5.47
C VAL A 251 -8.71 4.33 6.84
N VAL A 252 -8.11 3.15 6.99
CA VAL A 252 -7.35 2.73 8.20
C VAL A 252 -5.87 2.63 7.90
N SER A 253 -5.53 2.21 6.68
CA SER A 253 -4.14 2.05 6.26
C SER A 253 -3.42 3.42 6.25
N PRO A 254 -2.15 3.46 6.69
CA PRO A 254 -1.41 4.72 6.75
C PRO A 254 -1.19 5.33 5.36
N LEU A 255 -1.52 6.60 5.18
CA LEU A 255 -1.39 7.35 3.92
C LEU A 255 0.06 7.52 3.45
N PHE A 256 1.03 7.38 4.35
CA PHE A 256 2.45 7.40 3.96
C PHE A 256 2.92 6.09 3.29
N HIS A 257 2.07 5.07 3.19
CA HIS A 257 2.32 3.86 2.39
C HIS A 257 1.67 3.93 1.02
N ALA A 258 2.37 3.44 0.01
CA ALA A 258 1.93 3.43 -1.39
C ALA A 258 0.50 2.87 -1.55
N HIS A 259 0.18 1.75 -0.88
CA HIS A 259 -1.15 1.14 -0.96
C HIS A 259 -2.28 2.11 -0.57
N ALA A 260 -2.18 2.78 0.58
CA ALA A 260 -3.22 3.71 1.01
C ALA A 260 -3.24 4.99 0.16
N LEU A 261 -2.07 5.55 -0.16
CA LEU A 261 -1.95 6.79 -0.92
C LEU A 261 -2.53 6.66 -2.34
N ILE A 262 -2.15 5.61 -3.06
CA ILE A 262 -2.60 5.41 -4.45
C ILE A 262 -4.08 4.99 -4.48
N ASN A 263 -4.54 4.14 -3.55
CA ASN A 263 -5.99 3.86 -3.43
C ASN A 263 -6.79 5.13 -3.11
N THR A 264 -6.31 6.00 -2.22
CA THR A 264 -6.94 7.29 -1.93
C THR A 264 -7.01 8.16 -3.17
N SER A 265 -5.93 8.27 -3.95
CA SER A 265 -5.91 9.03 -5.20
C SER A 265 -6.89 8.49 -6.24
N PHE A 266 -6.96 7.16 -6.39
CA PHE A 266 -7.92 6.48 -7.26
C PHE A 266 -9.37 6.72 -6.82
N LEU A 267 -9.68 6.48 -5.54
CA LEU A 267 -11.04 6.57 -5.03
C LEU A 267 -11.56 8.01 -4.98
N LEU A 268 -10.69 8.99 -4.68
CA LEU A 268 -11.03 10.41 -4.79
C LEU A 268 -11.33 10.79 -6.23
N LEU A 269 -10.52 10.35 -7.21
CA LEU A 269 -10.80 10.62 -8.62
C LEU A 269 -12.12 9.97 -9.07
N CYS A 270 -12.48 8.83 -8.49
CA CYS A 270 -13.79 8.20 -8.70
C CYS A 270 -14.93 8.84 -7.88
N GLY A 271 -14.69 9.89 -7.09
CA GLY A 271 -15.73 10.63 -6.37
C GLY A 271 -16.22 9.97 -5.07
N LEU A 272 -15.45 9.04 -4.49
CA LEU A 272 -15.77 8.40 -3.21
C LEU A 272 -15.29 9.26 -2.03
N THR A 273 -16.13 9.37 -1.01
CA THR A 273 -15.76 10.02 0.25
C THR A 273 -14.75 9.16 1.02
N GLN A 274 -13.62 9.75 1.42
CA GLN A 274 -12.60 9.12 2.26
C GLN A 274 -12.94 9.35 3.74
N VAL A 275 -13.37 8.33 4.46
CA VAL A 275 -13.67 8.40 5.90
C VAL A 275 -12.44 7.95 6.68
N LEU A 276 -11.75 8.89 7.32
CA LEU A 276 -10.54 8.61 8.08
C LEU A 276 -10.91 8.02 9.45
N ALA A 277 -10.57 6.76 9.67
CA ALA A 277 -10.96 6.03 10.89
C ALA A 277 -9.96 6.19 12.05
N GLY A 278 -8.79 6.79 11.80
CA GLY A 278 -7.70 6.84 12.78
C GLY A 278 -7.09 5.45 13.00
N ARG A 279 -6.81 5.10 14.26
CA ARG A 279 -6.29 3.78 14.60
C ARG A 279 -7.36 2.71 14.37
N PHE A 280 -6.97 1.56 13.83
CA PHE A 280 -7.88 0.44 13.60
C PHE A 280 -8.54 -0.05 14.89
N ASP A 281 -9.85 -0.04 14.89
CA ASP A 281 -10.74 -0.67 15.86
C ASP A 281 -11.90 -1.29 15.09
N PRO A 282 -12.16 -2.61 15.23
CA PRO A 282 -13.16 -3.28 14.40
C PRO A 282 -14.59 -2.80 14.65
N ALA A 283 -14.97 -2.50 15.90
CA ALA A 283 -16.32 -2.00 16.21
C ALA A 283 -16.55 -0.62 15.59
N ARG A 284 -15.56 0.28 15.75
CA ARG A 284 -15.59 1.61 15.16
C ARG A 284 -15.61 1.56 13.64
N MET A 285 -14.83 0.68 13.04
CA MET A 285 -14.81 0.55 11.58
C MET A 285 -16.16 0.06 11.04
N LEU A 286 -16.80 -0.93 11.67
CA LEU A 286 -18.14 -1.40 11.29
C LEU A 286 -19.20 -0.30 11.44
N GLU A 287 -19.12 0.53 12.49
CA GLU A 287 -19.98 1.71 12.66
C GLU A 287 -19.81 2.70 11.50
N LEU A 288 -18.56 3.01 11.11
CA LEU A 288 -18.28 3.93 10.01
C LEU A 288 -18.72 3.38 8.66
N VAL A 289 -18.58 2.06 8.43
CA VAL A 289 -19.10 1.37 7.23
C VAL A 289 -20.60 1.58 7.09
N GLU A 290 -21.37 1.33 8.15
CA GLU A 290 -22.82 1.52 8.17
C GLU A 290 -23.20 3.00 8.01
N ARG A 291 -22.63 3.89 8.86
CA ARG A 291 -22.94 5.32 8.91
C ARG A 291 -22.70 6.02 7.57
N HIS A 292 -21.59 5.74 6.91
CA HIS A 292 -21.21 6.37 5.65
C HIS A 292 -21.53 5.55 4.41
N ARG A 293 -22.21 4.39 4.60
CA ARG A 293 -22.56 3.47 3.51
C ARG A 293 -21.36 3.16 2.63
N ALA A 294 -20.24 2.77 3.27
CA ALA A 294 -19.01 2.47 2.56
C ALA A 294 -19.24 1.40 1.49
N SER A 295 -18.76 1.64 0.28
CA SER A 295 -18.97 0.74 -0.86
C SER A 295 -17.71 -0.01 -1.27
N TYR A 296 -16.54 0.53 -0.96
CA TYR A 296 -15.23 -0.04 -1.27
C TYR A 296 -14.32 0.07 -0.04
N ILE A 297 -13.74 -1.01 0.41
CA ILE A 297 -12.88 -1.02 1.58
C ILE A 297 -11.58 -1.75 1.24
N THR A 298 -10.44 -1.19 1.65
CA THR A 298 -9.13 -1.83 1.51
C THR A 298 -8.58 -2.23 2.86
N GLY A 299 -7.90 -3.37 2.93
CA GLY A 299 -7.31 -3.82 4.18
C GLY A 299 -6.35 -5.00 4.02
N SER A 300 -5.88 -5.49 5.16
CA SER A 300 -5.05 -6.69 5.27
C SER A 300 -5.87 -7.89 5.74
N PRO A 301 -5.42 -9.13 5.54
CA PRO A 301 -6.11 -10.33 6.03
C PRO A 301 -6.41 -10.28 7.53
N ALA A 302 -5.47 -9.82 8.35
CA ALA A 302 -5.68 -9.68 9.80
C ALA A 302 -6.82 -8.70 10.14
N MET A 303 -6.93 -7.59 9.41
CA MET A 303 -8.05 -6.66 9.56
C MET A 303 -9.36 -7.31 9.14
N TRP A 304 -9.38 -8.03 8.03
CA TRP A 304 -10.56 -8.73 7.53
C TRP A 304 -11.05 -9.80 8.50
N HIS A 305 -10.13 -10.59 9.05
CA HIS A 305 -10.46 -11.57 10.07
C HIS A 305 -11.10 -10.91 11.31
N ALA A 306 -10.49 -9.83 11.81
CA ALA A 306 -11.01 -9.10 12.96
C ALA A 306 -12.40 -8.50 12.72
N LEU A 307 -12.69 -7.99 11.52
CA LEU A 307 -14.00 -7.44 11.17
C LEU A 307 -15.06 -8.54 11.00
N ALA A 308 -14.73 -9.60 10.26
CA ALA A 308 -15.68 -10.65 9.91
C ALA A 308 -16.09 -11.49 11.14
N THR A 309 -15.23 -11.63 12.13
CA THR A 309 -15.48 -12.38 13.37
C THR A 309 -15.97 -11.49 14.53
N HIS A 310 -16.04 -10.16 14.35
CA HIS A 310 -16.50 -9.25 15.40
C HIS A 310 -18.00 -9.42 15.70
N PRO A 311 -18.43 -9.49 16.97
CA PRO A 311 -19.86 -9.68 17.32
C PRO A 311 -20.80 -8.62 16.73
N ASP A 312 -20.31 -7.39 16.54
CA ASP A 312 -21.12 -6.30 16.00
C ASP A 312 -21.43 -6.44 14.52
N VAL A 313 -20.69 -7.26 13.75
CA VAL A 313 -20.94 -7.42 12.31
C VAL A 313 -22.38 -7.88 12.04
N ALA A 314 -22.91 -8.76 12.89
CA ALA A 314 -24.30 -9.25 12.78
C ALA A 314 -25.37 -8.20 13.10
N ARG A 315 -24.99 -7.06 13.67
CA ARG A 315 -25.89 -5.97 14.10
C ARG A 315 -25.83 -4.75 13.20
N ARG A 316 -24.87 -4.73 12.25
CA ARG A 316 -24.61 -3.58 11.37
C ARG A 316 -25.11 -3.83 9.96
N ASP A 317 -25.60 -2.79 9.31
CA ASP A 317 -25.90 -2.84 7.87
C ASP A 317 -24.62 -2.67 7.07
N THR A 318 -24.09 -3.79 6.57
CA THR A 318 -22.91 -3.85 5.71
C THR A 318 -23.26 -4.04 4.22
N THR A 319 -24.54 -3.99 3.87
CA THR A 319 -25.06 -4.29 2.52
C THR A 319 -24.62 -3.29 1.46
N SER A 320 -24.14 -2.10 1.87
CA SER A 320 -23.56 -1.11 0.97
C SER A 320 -22.19 -1.50 0.40
N VAL A 321 -21.47 -2.41 1.09
CA VAL A 321 -20.12 -2.81 0.67
C VAL A 321 -20.20 -3.67 -0.58
N ARG A 322 -19.58 -3.20 -1.66
CA ARG A 322 -19.50 -3.88 -2.96
C ARG A 322 -18.16 -4.60 -3.15
N VAL A 323 -17.08 -4.05 -2.58
CA VAL A 323 -15.74 -4.59 -2.73
C VAL A 323 -15.01 -4.60 -1.40
N VAL A 324 -14.48 -5.78 -1.06
CA VAL A 324 -13.47 -6.02 -0.04
C VAL A 324 -12.15 -6.25 -0.76
N SER A 325 -11.27 -5.23 -0.76
CA SER A 325 -9.96 -5.32 -1.41
C SER A 325 -8.90 -5.71 -0.39
N SER A 326 -8.21 -6.83 -0.61
CA SER A 326 -7.17 -7.34 0.27
C SER A 326 -5.80 -7.28 -0.40
N GLY A 327 -4.81 -6.89 0.37
CA GLY A 327 -3.42 -6.83 -0.05
C GLY A 327 -2.46 -7.12 1.10
N ALA A 328 -1.16 -7.04 0.82
CA ALA A 328 -0.04 -7.28 1.74
C ALA A 328 0.21 -8.75 2.12
N ALA A 329 -0.81 -9.61 2.13
CA ALA A 329 -0.73 -11.05 2.34
C ALA A 329 -1.98 -11.73 1.76
N PRO A 330 -1.98 -13.06 1.52
CA PRO A 330 -3.19 -13.77 1.11
C PRO A 330 -4.22 -13.87 2.22
N ILE A 331 -5.49 -13.90 1.83
CA ILE A 331 -6.59 -14.24 2.73
C ILE A 331 -6.67 -15.77 2.84
N ASP A 332 -6.78 -16.28 4.06
CA ASP A 332 -7.07 -17.69 4.30
C ASP A 332 -8.54 -18.03 4.02
N HIS A 333 -8.80 -19.33 3.80
CA HIS A 333 -10.15 -19.79 3.41
C HIS A 333 -11.21 -19.48 4.47
N VAL A 334 -10.89 -19.59 5.76
CA VAL A 334 -11.82 -19.34 6.87
C VAL A 334 -12.22 -17.87 6.91
N THR A 335 -11.24 -16.98 6.78
CA THR A 335 -11.49 -15.53 6.70
C THR A 335 -12.31 -15.19 5.45
N LEU A 336 -12.06 -15.85 4.31
CA LEU A 336 -12.82 -15.63 3.08
C LEU A 336 -14.31 -16.01 3.23
N GLU A 337 -14.58 -17.16 3.84
CA GLU A 337 -15.98 -17.59 4.12
C GLU A 337 -16.67 -16.62 5.09
N ALA A 338 -15.98 -16.22 6.17
CA ALA A 338 -16.51 -15.26 7.12
C ALA A 338 -16.82 -13.90 6.48
N LEU A 339 -15.96 -13.45 5.54
CA LEU A 339 -16.21 -12.21 4.77
C LEU A 339 -17.48 -12.30 3.92
N GLY A 340 -17.76 -13.45 3.30
CA GLY A 340 -18.98 -13.66 2.54
C GLY A 340 -20.26 -13.51 3.38
N ALA A 341 -20.20 -13.93 4.65
CA ALA A 341 -21.30 -13.75 5.59
C ALA A 341 -21.38 -12.31 6.14
N ALA A 342 -20.23 -11.70 6.42
CA ALA A 342 -20.12 -10.35 6.98
C ALA A 342 -20.50 -9.24 5.98
N PHE A 343 -20.20 -9.43 4.70
CA PHE A 343 -20.42 -8.46 3.62
C PHE A 343 -21.14 -9.11 2.43
N PRO A 344 -22.46 -9.36 2.53
CA PRO A 344 -23.18 -10.27 1.64
C PRO A 344 -23.23 -9.81 0.17
N ASN A 345 -23.06 -8.51 -0.09
CA ASN A 345 -23.05 -7.95 -1.44
C ASN A 345 -21.65 -7.72 -1.99
N ALA A 346 -20.60 -7.97 -1.17
CA ALA A 346 -19.25 -7.67 -1.56
C ALA A 346 -18.61 -8.80 -2.39
N ARG A 347 -17.76 -8.39 -3.34
CA ARG A 347 -16.77 -9.27 -3.94
C ARG A 347 -15.42 -9.05 -3.27
N VAL A 348 -14.78 -10.15 -2.93
CA VAL A 348 -13.39 -10.10 -2.44
C VAL A 348 -12.48 -9.94 -3.64
N ALA A 349 -11.52 -9.01 -3.53
CA ALA A 349 -10.56 -8.71 -4.56
C ALA A 349 -9.16 -8.68 -3.96
N GLU A 350 -8.43 -9.77 -4.11
CA GLU A 350 -7.01 -9.80 -3.79
C GLU A 350 -6.19 -9.13 -4.88
N GLY A 351 -5.08 -8.53 -4.49
CA GLY A 351 -4.14 -7.90 -5.39
C GLY A 351 -2.73 -7.98 -4.84
N TYR A 352 -1.77 -7.90 -5.76
CA TYR A 352 -0.37 -7.83 -5.44
C TYR A 352 0.21 -6.52 -5.99
N GLY A 353 1.13 -5.98 -5.25
CA GLY A 353 1.86 -4.79 -5.64
C GLY A 353 2.98 -4.46 -4.66
N LEU A 354 3.80 -3.54 -5.07
CA LEU A 354 4.97 -3.07 -4.33
C LEU A 354 5.20 -1.60 -4.63
N THR A 355 6.00 -0.95 -3.79
CA THR A 355 6.30 0.48 -3.93
C THR A 355 7.00 0.78 -5.25
N GLU A 356 7.90 -0.10 -5.69
CA GLU A 356 8.64 -0.03 -6.96
C GLU A 356 7.71 -0.17 -8.19
N GLY A 357 6.54 -0.76 -8.03
CA GLY A 357 5.44 -0.79 -9.00
C GLY A 357 4.38 0.30 -8.73
N THR A 358 4.72 1.37 -8.04
CA THR A 358 3.86 2.45 -7.56
C THR A 358 2.83 1.98 -6.55
N CYS A 359 2.03 0.95 -6.86
CA CYS A 359 1.13 0.26 -5.96
C CYS A 359 0.70 -1.09 -6.54
N VAL A 360 -0.24 -1.11 -7.49
CA VAL A 360 -0.89 -2.33 -7.99
C VAL A 360 -0.19 -2.83 -9.25
N VAL A 361 0.16 -4.11 -9.26
CA VAL A 361 0.76 -4.84 -10.39
C VAL A 361 -0.22 -5.89 -10.92
N THR A 362 -0.80 -6.68 -10.01
CA THR A 362 -1.85 -7.65 -10.36
C THR A 362 -3.06 -7.45 -9.45
N ALA A 363 -4.24 -7.78 -9.95
CA ALA A 363 -5.44 -7.72 -9.16
C ALA A 363 -6.49 -8.71 -9.64
N MET A 364 -7.26 -9.28 -8.72
CA MET A 364 -8.41 -10.10 -9.05
C MET A 364 -9.39 -9.28 -9.90
N PRO A 365 -9.81 -9.77 -11.08
CA PRO A 365 -10.76 -9.05 -11.90
C PRO A 365 -12.13 -8.99 -11.22
N LEU A 366 -12.76 -7.81 -11.28
CA LEU A 366 -14.13 -7.59 -10.82
C LEU A 366 -15.14 -7.58 -11.97
N ILE A 367 -14.73 -7.99 -13.15
CA ILE A 367 -15.60 -8.08 -14.34
C ILE A 367 -16.80 -8.98 -14.03
N ILE A 368 -18.00 -8.53 -14.40
CA ILE A 368 -19.22 -9.32 -14.20
C ILE A 368 -19.12 -10.62 -14.99
N GLY A 369 -19.24 -11.73 -14.27
CA GLY A 369 -19.07 -13.08 -14.82
C GLY A 369 -17.66 -13.68 -14.65
N SER A 370 -16.67 -12.90 -14.18
CA SER A 370 -15.36 -13.46 -13.84
C SER A 370 -15.44 -14.39 -12.61
N THR A 371 -14.55 -15.37 -12.57
CA THR A 371 -14.47 -16.33 -11.47
C THR A 371 -13.36 -15.90 -10.49
N TYR A 372 -13.69 -15.90 -9.20
CA TYR A 372 -12.69 -15.74 -8.15
C TYR A 372 -11.78 -16.97 -8.08
N ARG A 373 -10.48 -16.75 -7.93
CA ARG A 373 -9.48 -17.81 -7.79
C ARG A 373 -8.78 -17.72 -6.44
N LEU A 374 -9.13 -18.65 -5.55
CA LEU A 374 -8.55 -18.70 -4.21
C LEU A 374 -7.02 -18.82 -4.26
N GLY A 375 -6.34 -18.03 -3.45
CA GLY A 375 -4.88 -18.01 -3.33
C GLY A 375 -4.15 -17.28 -4.46
N SER A 376 -4.88 -16.86 -5.52
CA SER A 376 -4.30 -16.03 -6.58
C SER A 376 -4.37 -14.55 -6.22
N VAL A 377 -3.35 -13.81 -6.63
CA VAL A 377 -3.33 -12.33 -6.58
C VAL A 377 -3.90 -11.70 -7.84
N GLY A 378 -4.59 -12.48 -8.68
CA GLY A 378 -5.28 -12.04 -9.88
C GLY A 378 -4.41 -12.04 -11.14
N LEU A 379 -4.86 -11.25 -12.10
CA LEU A 379 -4.21 -11.04 -13.40
C LEU A 379 -3.38 -9.74 -13.38
N PRO A 380 -2.38 -9.60 -14.25
CA PRO A 380 -1.73 -8.30 -14.48
C PRO A 380 -2.77 -7.24 -14.82
N VAL A 381 -2.67 -6.06 -14.20
CA VAL A 381 -3.54 -4.94 -14.56
C VAL A 381 -3.21 -4.44 -15.97
N PHE A 382 -4.07 -3.63 -16.57
CA PHE A 382 -3.88 -3.13 -17.95
C PHE A 382 -2.45 -2.68 -18.23
N ASP A 383 -1.93 -3.01 -19.41
CA ASP A 383 -0.59 -2.65 -19.91
C ASP A 383 0.56 -3.07 -18.99
N THR A 384 0.34 -4.10 -18.18
CA THR A 384 1.36 -4.69 -17.30
C THR A 384 1.75 -6.06 -17.81
N GLU A 385 3.03 -6.23 -18.07
CA GLU A 385 3.61 -7.50 -18.46
C GLU A 385 4.28 -8.14 -17.25
N ILE A 386 4.18 -9.45 -17.13
CA ILE A 386 4.88 -10.24 -16.11
C ILE A 386 5.57 -11.42 -16.75
N GLU A 387 6.73 -11.76 -16.23
CA GLU A 387 7.47 -12.98 -16.52
C GLU A 387 7.84 -13.68 -15.23
N ILE A 388 7.84 -15.00 -15.27
CA ILE A 388 8.41 -15.84 -14.22
C ILE A 388 9.75 -16.33 -14.74
N ARG A 389 10.85 -16.00 -14.07
CA ARG A 389 12.21 -16.29 -14.53
C ARG A 389 12.94 -17.21 -13.58
N VAL A 390 13.91 -17.95 -14.11
CA VAL A 390 14.80 -18.79 -13.29
C VAL A 390 15.64 -17.93 -12.37
N GLN A 391 15.68 -18.24 -11.08
CA GLN A 391 16.35 -17.44 -10.04
C GLN A 391 17.85 -17.24 -10.30
N ASP A 392 18.56 -18.28 -10.72
CA ASP A 392 20.00 -18.22 -10.96
C ASP A 392 20.36 -17.85 -12.42
N ASP A 393 19.36 -17.77 -13.29
CA ASP A 393 19.52 -17.38 -14.70
C ASP A 393 18.27 -16.62 -15.18
N PRO A 394 18.16 -15.32 -14.89
CA PRO A 394 16.98 -14.53 -15.26
C PRO A 394 16.81 -14.31 -16.77
N SER A 395 17.72 -14.79 -17.60
CA SER A 395 17.53 -14.82 -19.06
C SER A 395 16.54 -15.90 -19.51
N VAL A 396 16.23 -16.88 -18.64
CA VAL A 396 15.33 -17.99 -18.92
C VAL A 396 13.96 -17.71 -18.34
N VAL A 397 12.96 -17.55 -19.21
CA VAL A 397 11.55 -17.40 -18.84
C VAL A 397 10.92 -18.78 -18.68
N LEU A 398 10.26 -18.98 -17.55
CA LEU A 398 9.59 -20.22 -17.18
C LEU A 398 8.17 -20.31 -17.76
N GLY A 399 7.71 -21.53 -17.94
CA GLY A 399 6.38 -21.86 -18.44
C GLY A 399 5.29 -21.82 -17.36
N GLU A 400 4.10 -22.26 -17.78
CA GLU A 400 2.93 -22.41 -16.93
C GLU A 400 3.18 -23.38 -15.75
N GLY A 401 2.78 -22.98 -14.54
CA GLY A 401 2.90 -23.77 -13.32
C GLY A 401 4.31 -23.86 -12.74
N GLU A 402 5.34 -23.39 -13.46
CA GLU A 402 6.71 -23.39 -12.99
C GLU A 402 6.95 -22.20 -12.05
N ARG A 403 7.68 -22.46 -10.95
CA ARG A 403 7.99 -21.46 -9.92
C ARG A 403 9.33 -20.80 -10.18
N GLY A 404 9.36 -19.46 -10.15
CA GLY A 404 10.56 -18.66 -10.33
C GLY A 404 10.37 -17.24 -9.83
N GLU A 405 11.33 -16.38 -10.08
CA GLU A 405 11.27 -14.95 -9.73
C GLU A 405 10.26 -14.21 -10.61
N LEU A 406 9.44 -13.38 -9.95
CA LEU A 406 8.45 -12.53 -10.63
C LEU A 406 9.12 -11.25 -11.12
N TRP A 407 9.09 -11.06 -12.42
CA TRP A 407 9.57 -9.87 -13.11
C TRP A 407 8.38 -9.10 -13.70
N VAL A 408 8.44 -7.76 -13.60
CA VAL A 408 7.32 -6.89 -13.98
C VAL A 408 7.79 -5.77 -14.89
N ARG A 409 7.02 -5.49 -15.94
CA ARG A 409 7.17 -4.31 -16.79
C ARG A 409 5.82 -3.64 -17.00
N GLY A 410 5.77 -2.31 -16.95
CA GLY A 410 4.54 -1.55 -17.15
C GLY A 410 4.71 -0.06 -16.87
N PRO A 411 3.73 0.77 -17.25
CA PRO A 411 3.81 2.22 -17.11
C PRO A 411 3.84 2.69 -15.65
N GLN A 412 3.39 1.87 -14.72
CA GLN A 412 3.41 2.12 -13.27
C GLN A 412 4.73 1.75 -12.61
N VAL A 413 5.64 1.04 -13.31
CA VAL A 413 6.94 0.67 -12.75
C VAL A 413 7.82 1.92 -12.66
N THR A 414 8.41 2.13 -11.49
CA THR A 414 9.26 3.30 -11.18
C THR A 414 10.62 3.21 -11.88
N ASP A 415 11.45 4.24 -11.71
CA ASP A 415 12.76 4.31 -12.38
C ASP A 415 13.95 4.03 -11.43
N GLY A 416 13.68 3.61 -10.19
CA GLY A 416 14.71 3.19 -9.25
C GLY A 416 14.70 3.90 -7.90
N TYR A 417 15.86 3.96 -7.27
CA TYR A 417 16.05 4.44 -5.90
C TYR A 417 16.87 5.73 -5.85
N LEU A 418 16.44 6.65 -5.00
CA LEU A 418 17.15 7.91 -4.75
C LEU A 418 18.58 7.62 -4.22
N GLY A 419 19.59 8.16 -4.89
CA GLY A 419 20.98 8.03 -4.45
C GLY A 419 21.61 6.63 -4.54
N HIS A 420 20.89 5.63 -5.10
CA HIS A 420 21.36 4.25 -5.16
C HIS A 420 21.40 3.68 -6.60
N PRO A 421 22.23 4.22 -7.50
CA PRO A 421 22.25 3.80 -8.91
C PRO A 421 22.68 2.34 -9.10
N GLU A 422 23.57 1.82 -8.26
CA GLU A 422 24.05 0.43 -8.34
C GLU A 422 22.93 -0.57 -8.00
N ILE A 423 22.18 -0.29 -6.94
CA ILE A 423 21.03 -1.13 -6.55
C ILE A 423 19.93 -1.01 -7.60
N THR A 424 19.72 0.19 -8.13
CA THR A 424 18.76 0.41 -9.23
C THR A 424 19.12 -0.45 -10.44
N ALA A 425 20.39 -0.42 -10.89
CA ALA A 425 20.84 -1.20 -12.03
C ALA A 425 20.75 -2.73 -11.83
N GLN A 426 20.83 -3.20 -10.58
CA GLN A 426 20.64 -4.64 -10.26
C GLN A 426 19.18 -5.08 -10.31
N GLN A 427 18.26 -4.20 -9.91
CA GLN A 427 16.85 -4.54 -9.75
C GLN A 427 16.01 -4.16 -10.98
N TYR A 428 16.45 -3.16 -11.75
CA TYR A 428 15.79 -2.70 -12.97
C TYR A 428 16.68 -3.01 -14.17
N VAL A 429 16.35 -4.11 -14.89
CA VAL A 429 17.15 -4.62 -16.00
C VAL A 429 16.32 -4.61 -17.27
N ASP A 430 16.79 -3.94 -18.31
CA ASP A 430 16.16 -3.88 -19.64
C ASP A 430 14.65 -3.49 -19.60
N GLY A 431 14.29 -2.58 -18.69
CA GLY A 431 12.92 -2.10 -18.50
C GLY A 431 12.04 -3.04 -17.66
N TRP A 432 12.59 -4.12 -17.14
CA TRP A 432 11.94 -5.02 -16.20
C TRP A 432 12.38 -4.75 -14.75
N LEU A 433 11.45 -4.85 -13.84
CA LEU A 433 11.68 -4.82 -12.40
C LEU A 433 11.72 -6.26 -11.87
N ASP A 434 12.85 -6.65 -11.26
CA ASP A 434 12.90 -7.80 -10.38
C ASP A 434 12.20 -7.47 -9.07
N THR A 435 11.10 -8.16 -8.77
CA THR A 435 10.32 -7.89 -7.57
C THR A 435 10.92 -8.50 -6.30
N GLY A 436 11.82 -9.49 -6.46
CA GLY A 436 12.35 -10.31 -5.39
C GLY A 436 11.31 -11.25 -4.75
N ASP A 437 10.18 -11.46 -5.41
CA ASP A 437 9.14 -12.41 -4.99
C ASP A 437 9.14 -13.64 -5.91
N ILE A 438 8.90 -14.82 -5.33
CA ILE A 438 8.75 -16.08 -6.08
C ILE A 438 7.28 -16.29 -6.39
N ALA A 439 6.98 -16.59 -7.63
CA ALA A 439 5.62 -16.78 -8.10
C ALA A 439 5.53 -17.87 -9.19
N TYR A 440 4.31 -18.22 -9.56
CA TYR A 440 4.00 -18.97 -10.78
C TYR A 440 2.72 -18.43 -11.42
N ARG A 441 2.48 -18.77 -12.67
CA ARG A 441 1.26 -18.48 -13.42
C ARG A 441 0.52 -19.78 -13.75
N ASP A 442 -0.82 -19.77 -13.64
CA ASP A 442 -1.62 -20.87 -14.19
C ASP A 442 -1.92 -20.69 -15.70
N ALA A 443 -2.63 -21.67 -16.29
CA ALA A 443 -2.99 -21.69 -17.71
C ALA A 443 -3.84 -20.49 -18.17
N ASP A 444 -4.57 -19.90 -17.27
CA ASP A 444 -5.43 -18.73 -17.53
C ASP A 444 -4.71 -17.40 -17.21
N GLY A 445 -3.43 -17.45 -16.87
CA GLY A 445 -2.59 -16.28 -16.60
C GLY A 445 -2.68 -15.72 -15.17
N TYR A 446 -3.46 -16.34 -14.29
CA TYR A 446 -3.54 -15.91 -12.89
C TYR A 446 -2.23 -16.15 -12.16
N VAL A 447 -1.82 -15.17 -11.36
CA VAL A 447 -0.55 -15.15 -10.64
C VAL A 447 -0.75 -15.63 -9.21
N TYR A 448 0.18 -16.45 -8.74
CA TYR A 448 0.23 -16.97 -7.37
C TYR A 448 1.59 -16.64 -6.77
N ILE A 449 1.61 -15.85 -5.70
CA ILE A 449 2.84 -15.54 -4.97
C ILE A 449 3.15 -16.67 -4.00
N CYS A 450 4.31 -17.30 -4.17
CA CYS A 450 4.75 -18.40 -3.31
C CYS A 450 5.42 -17.90 -2.04
N ASP A 451 6.40 -17.00 -2.17
CA ASP A 451 7.15 -16.43 -1.05
C ASP A 451 8.05 -15.28 -1.54
N ARG A 452 8.86 -14.71 -0.65
CA ARG A 452 9.99 -13.87 -1.02
C ARG A 452 11.21 -14.72 -1.32
N ALA A 453 11.95 -14.39 -2.39
CA ALA A 453 13.16 -15.12 -2.78
C ALA A 453 14.15 -15.28 -1.60
N LYS A 454 14.34 -14.23 -0.81
CA LYS A 454 15.23 -14.21 0.37
C LYS A 454 14.65 -14.83 1.65
N ASP A 455 13.34 -15.08 1.72
CA ASP A 455 12.68 -15.77 2.84
C ASP A 455 12.53 -17.27 2.56
N MET A 456 12.70 -17.70 1.31
CA MET A 456 12.77 -19.09 0.91
C MET A 456 13.92 -19.79 1.63
N LEU A 457 13.67 -20.96 2.16
CA LEU A 457 14.66 -21.77 2.87
C LEU A 457 15.23 -22.83 1.94
N ILE A 458 16.50 -23.10 2.07
CA ILE A 458 17.15 -24.20 1.36
C ILE A 458 17.46 -25.31 2.39
N TYR A 459 16.72 -26.41 2.31
CA TYR A 459 16.94 -27.59 3.15
C TYR A 459 17.38 -28.79 2.31
N LYS A 460 18.61 -29.27 2.52
CA LYS A 460 19.21 -30.39 1.76
C LYS A 460 19.14 -30.19 0.25
N GLY A 461 19.29 -28.93 -0.23
CA GLY A 461 19.22 -28.58 -1.65
C GLY A 461 17.80 -28.44 -2.21
N TYR A 462 16.77 -28.56 -1.38
CA TYR A 462 15.37 -28.34 -1.79
C TYR A 462 14.88 -26.98 -1.30
N ASN A 463 14.14 -26.30 -2.17
CA ASN A 463 13.46 -25.06 -1.81
C ASN A 463 12.24 -25.36 -0.93
N VAL A 464 12.19 -24.71 0.24
CA VAL A 464 11.06 -24.74 1.16
C VAL A 464 10.52 -23.34 1.28
N TYR A 465 9.25 -23.18 0.98
CA TYR A 465 8.56 -21.91 1.03
C TYR A 465 7.85 -21.75 2.37
N PRO A 466 8.30 -20.86 3.26
CA PRO A 466 7.70 -20.62 4.57
C PRO A 466 6.20 -20.40 4.52
N ARG A 467 5.72 -19.65 3.53
CA ARG A 467 4.31 -19.34 3.36
C ARG A 467 3.42 -20.58 3.20
N GLU A 468 3.87 -21.58 2.45
CA GLU A 468 3.14 -22.86 2.32
C GLU A 468 2.89 -23.51 3.70
N LEU A 469 3.89 -23.44 4.57
CA LEU A 469 3.81 -23.98 5.93
C LEU A 469 2.96 -23.13 6.86
N GLU A 470 3.01 -21.81 6.69
CA GLU A 470 2.20 -20.83 7.42
C GLU A 470 0.70 -21.02 7.12
N GLU A 471 0.35 -21.19 5.83
CA GLU A 471 -1.03 -21.43 5.39
C GLU A 471 -1.60 -22.75 5.96
N ILE A 472 -0.80 -23.81 5.98
CA ILE A 472 -1.20 -25.07 6.62
C ILE A 472 -1.40 -24.89 8.11
N LEU A 473 -0.48 -24.20 8.80
CA LEU A 473 -0.62 -23.96 10.25
C LEU A 473 -1.89 -23.17 10.60
N VAL A 474 -2.20 -22.13 9.82
CA VAL A 474 -3.39 -21.29 10.03
C VAL A 474 -4.69 -22.05 9.75
N SER A 475 -4.67 -23.11 8.95
CA SER A 475 -5.84 -23.98 8.76
C SER A 475 -6.16 -24.85 9.99
N HIS A 476 -5.27 -24.92 10.96
CA HIS A 476 -5.51 -25.66 12.22
C HIS A 476 -6.41 -24.85 13.17
N PRO A 477 -7.48 -25.45 13.77
CA PRO A 477 -8.50 -24.71 14.55
C PRO A 477 -7.95 -23.96 15.77
N ALA A 478 -6.80 -24.36 16.30
CA ALA A 478 -6.18 -23.74 17.47
C ALA A 478 -5.18 -22.63 17.12
N VAL A 479 -4.95 -22.33 15.84
CA VAL A 479 -3.95 -21.37 15.37
C VAL A 479 -4.63 -20.10 14.84
N SER A 480 -4.28 -18.95 15.40
CA SER A 480 -4.75 -17.64 14.95
C SER A 480 -3.88 -17.08 13.83
N THR A 481 -2.56 -17.16 13.99
CA THR A 481 -1.59 -16.74 12.97
C THR A 481 -0.27 -17.46 13.16
N ALA A 482 0.51 -17.59 12.10
CA ALA A 482 1.82 -18.24 12.15
C ALA A 482 2.83 -17.52 11.26
N ALA A 483 4.11 -17.66 11.58
CA ALA A 483 5.22 -17.25 10.74
C ALA A 483 6.32 -18.30 10.79
N VAL A 484 6.88 -18.65 9.63
CA VAL A 484 7.95 -19.65 9.51
C VAL A 484 9.23 -18.94 9.06
N VAL A 485 10.34 -19.26 9.72
CA VAL A 485 11.68 -18.77 9.38
C VAL A 485 12.69 -19.91 9.41
N GLY A 486 13.81 -19.71 8.72
CA GLY A 486 14.92 -20.67 8.72
C GLY A 486 15.80 -20.53 9.95
N ARG A 487 16.21 -21.67 10.49
CA ARG A 487 17.32 -21.79 11.45
C ARG A 487 18.47 -22.50 10.76
N GLU A 488 19.67 -21.91 10.80
CA GLU A 488 20.87 -22.53 10.27
C GLU A 488 21.15 -23.89 10.94
N ALA A 489 21.36 -24.93 10.17
CA ALA A 489 21.54 -26.31 10.63
C ALA A 489 22.73 -27.03 9.95
N GLY A 490 23.81 -26.28 9.71
CA GLY A 490 25.07 -26.81 9.16
C GLY A 490 24.92 -27.38 7.76
N ASN A 491 25.32 -28.65 7.58
CA ASN A 491 25.37 -29.29 6.23
C ASN A 491 24.00 -29.54 5.60
N VAL A 492 22.90 -29.37 6.34
CA VAL A 492 21.55 -29.55 5.78
C VAL A 492 20.93 -28.23 5.31
N GLY A 493 21.64 -27.10 5.51
CA GLY A 493 21.15 -25.76 5.22
C GLY A 493 20.24 -25.23 6.30
N GLN A 494 19.04 -24.80 5.97
CA GLN A 494 18.11 -24.13 6.88
C GLN A 494 16.92 -25.00 7.25
N GLU A 495 16.70 -25.20 8.55
CA GLU A 495 15.53 -25.91 9.06
C GLU A 495 14.35 -24.98 9.32
N PRO A 496 13.12 -25.33 8.89
CA PRO A 496 11.93 -24.55 9.17
C PRO A 496 11.58 -24.55 10.66
N VAL A 497 11.45 -23.35 11.24
CA VAL A 497 10.97 -23.09 12.61
C VAL A 497 9.74 -22.20 12.54
N ALA A 498 8.64 -22.63 13.16
CA ALA A 498 7.39 -21.89 13.17
C ALA A 498 7.19 -21.13 14.48
N PHE A 499 6.80 -19.87 14.40
CA PHE A 499 6.25 -19.08 15.50
C PHE A 499 4.74 -19.02 15.35
N VAL A 500 4.01 -19.48 16.35
CA VAL A 500 2.55 -19.65 16.29
C VAL A 500 1.88 -18.85 17.39
N VAL A 501 0.88 -18.06 17.02
CA VAL A 501 -0.05 -17.40 17.95
C VAL A 501 -1.30 -18.25 18.05
N PRO A 502 -1.64 -18.80 19.21
CA PRO A 502 -2.87 -19.56 19.41
C PRO A 502 -4.13 -18.70 19.31
N VAL A 503 -5.24 -19.31 18.96
CA VAL A 503 -6.57 -18.71 19.15
C VAL A 503 -6.78 -18.44 20.65
N PRO A 504 -7.43 -17.30 21.04
CA PRO A 504 -7.68 -16.99 22.45
C PRO A 504 -8.32 -18.15 23.22
N GLY A 505 -7.65 -18.59 24.28
CA GLY A 505 -8.09 -19.72 25.12
C GLY A 505 -7.63 -21.11 24.64
N ALA A 506 -7.04 -21.23 23.44
CA ALA A 506 -6.45 -22.48 22.98
C ALA A 506 -5.02 -22.64 23.53
N GLN A 507 -4.62 -23.89 23.78
CA GLN A 507 -3.26 -24.28 24.16
C GLN A 507 -2.81 -25.48 23.30
N PRO A 508 -2.51 -25.25 22.00
CA PRO A 508 -2.11 -26.34 21.13
C PRO A 508 -0.77 -26.92 21.58
N ASP A 509 -0.62 -28.24 21.45
CA ASP A 509 0.67 -28.90 21.64
C ASP A 509 1.56 -28.62 20.40
N PRO A 510 2.78 -28.07 20.57
CA PRO A 510 3.75 -27.94 19.49
C PRO A 510 3.97 -29.22 18.67
N ALA A 511 3.97 -30.39 19.32
CA ALA A 511 4.14 -31.66 18.61
C ALA A 511 2.93 -32.04 17.75
N GLU A 512 1.72 -31.70 18.19
CA GLU A 512 0.49 -31.86 17.41
C GLU A 512 0.52 -30.98 16.16
N LEU A 513 0.90 -29.71 16.29
CA LEU A 513 1.01 -28.79 15.15
C LEU A 513 2.07 -29.26 14.14
N MET A 514 3.22 -29.74 14.61
CA MET A 514 4.24 -30.31 13.72
C MET A 514 3.74 -31.56 13.00
N ALA A 515 3.00 -32.43 13.66
CA ALA A 515 2.40 -33.63 13.06
C ALA A 515 1.36 -33.25 12.01
N PHE A 516 0.48 -32.29 12.33
CA PHE A 516 -0.55 -31.77 11.43
C PHE A 516 0.04 -31.23 10.11
N VAL A 517 1.13 -30.46 10.18
CA VAL A 517 1.83 -30.01 8.97
C VAL A 517 2.52 -31.17 8.27
N ALA A 518 3.16 -32.08 9.01
CA ALA A 518 3.93 -33.19 8.45
C ALA A 518 3.09 -34.18 7.63
N GLU A 519 1.78 -34.27 7.88
CA GLU A 519 0.83 -35.10 7.12
C GLU A 519 0.49 -34.49 5.75
N GLN A 520 0.70 -33.18 5.57
CA GLN A 520 0.29 -32.44 4.38
C GLN A 520 1.45 -32.03 3.46
N VAL A 521 2.70 -32.25 3.90
CA VAL A 521 3.89 -31.82 3.15
C VAL A 521 4.89 -32.93 2.91
N LEU A 522 5.75 -32.74 1.92
CA LEU A 522 6.88 -33.65 1.68
C LEU A 522 7.88 -33.61 2.85
N PRO A 523 8.61 -34.70 3.10
CA PRO A 523 9.47 -34.83 4.30
C PRO A 523 10.50 -33.72 4.48
N TYR A 524 10.99 -33.12 3.40
CA TYR A 524 11.98 -32.03 3.48
C TYR A 524 11.35 -30.68 3.89
N LYS A 525 10.04 -30.51 3.74
CA LYS A 525 9.30 -29.29 4.13
C LYS A 525 8.83 -29.29 5.58
N LYS A 526 8.96 -30.42 6.31
CA LYS A 526 8.44 -30.53 7.69
C LYS A 526 9.04 -29.49 8.61
N ILE A 527 8.18 -28.87 9.42
CA ILE A 527 8.58 -27.98 10.53
C ILE A 527 9.39 -28.78 11.54
N ARG A 528 10.49 -28.21 12.04
CA ARG A 528 11.40 -28.84 13.01
C ARG A 528 11.21 -28.36 14.44
N GLU A 529 10.62 -27.19 14.61
CA GLU A 529 10.32 -26.62 15.91
C GLU A 529 9.10 -25.69 15.78
N VAL A 530 8.23 -25.72 16.79
CA VAL A 530 7.12 -24.77 16.94
C VAL A 530 7.31 -24.02 18.25
N VAL A 531 7.33 -22.69 18.17
CA VAL A 531 7.44 -21.78 19.30
C VAL A 531 6.10 -21.05 19.45
N LEU A 532 5.40 -21.26 20.55
CA LEU A 532 4.18 -20.51 20.86
C LEU A 532 4.54 -19.11 21.36
N VAL A 533 3.86 -18.10 20.80
CA VAL A 533 4.07 -16.68 21.14
C VAL A 533 2.72 -15.98 21.33
N ASP A 534 2.71 -14.91 22.14
CA ASP A 534 1.50 -14.12 22.35
C ASP A 534 1.16 -13.23 21.14
N ALA A 535 2.18 -12.80 20.41
CA ALA A 535 2.04 -11.99 19.18
C ALA A 535 3.27 -12.13 18.29
N LEU A 536 3.06 -12.01 16.96
CA LEU A 536 4.14 -11.87 16.00
C LEU A 536 4.59 -10.40 15.92
N PRO A 537 5.90 -10.12 15.75
CA PRO A 537 6.38 -8.77 15.50
C PRO A 537 5.87 -8.30 14.12
N THR A 538 5.27 -7.10 14.08
CA THR A 538 4.71 -6.53 12.85
C THR A 538 5.18 -5.11 12.62
N SER A 539 5.29 -4.73 11.33
CA SER A 539 5.50 -3.35 10.93
C SER A 539 4.23 -2.51 11.14
N ALA A 540 4.34 -1.17 11.00
CA ALA A 540 3.19 -0.27 11.03
C ALA A 540 2.11 -0.59 9.96
N ALA A 541 2.50 -1.24 8.87
CA ALA A 541 1.60 -1.73 7.82
C ALA A 541 0.99 -3.11 8.12
N GLY A 542 1.24 -3.69 9.30
CA GLY A 542 0.74 -5.02 9.70
C GLY A 542 1.52 -6.20 9.10
N LYS A 543 2.67 -5.96 8.45
CA LYS A 543 3.50 -7.01 7.88
C LYS A 543 4.39 -7.65 8.95
N VAL A 544 4.42 -8.99 9.01
CA VAL A 544 5.29 -9.74 9.94
C VAL A 544 6.78 -9.44 9.65
N LEU A 545 7.52 -9.12 10.72
CA LEU A 545 8.95 -8.84 10.68
C LEU A 545 9.74 -10.14 10.92
N LYS A 546 9.95 -10.94 9.86
CA LYS A 546 10.69 -12.22 9.92
C LYS A 546 12.14 -12.05 10.37
N THR A 547 12.75 -10.88 10.14
CA THR A 547 14.09 -10.54 10.66
C THR A 547 14.17 -10.60 12.18
N ASP A 548 13.14 -10.10 12.87
CA ASP A 548 13.10 -10.10 14.34
C ASP A 548 12.92 -11.53 14.88
N LEU A 549 12.18 -12.37 14.15
CA LEU A 549 12.01 -13.78 14.50
C LEU A 549 13.32 -14.57 14.31
N ARG A 550 14.08 -14.31 13.23
CA ARG A 550 15.42 -14.89 13.04
C ARG A 550 16.37 -14.49 14.14
N ALA A 551 16.40 -13.20 14.51
CA ALA A 551 17.22 -12.71 15.62
C ALA A 551 16.88 -13.39 16.96
N ARG A 552 15.61 -13.68 17.24
CA ARG A 552 15.21 -14.46 18.44
C ARG A 552 15.76 -15.88 18.42
N ILE A 553 15.78 -16.55 17.27
CA ILE A 553 16.36 -17.90 17.13
C ILE A 553 17.86 -17.85 17.40
N GLU A 554 18.58 -16.89 16.82
CA GLU A 554 20.02 -16.71 17.00
C GLU A 554 20.38 -16.44 18.47
N GLN A 555 19.63 -15.55 19.14
CA GLN A 555 19.82 -15.27 20.56
C GLN A 555 19.57 -16.51 21.43
N ALA A 556 18.52 -17.29 21.14
CA ALA A 556 18.23 -18.52 21.86
C ALA A 556 19.31 -19.59 21.63
N ALA A 557 19.91 -19.65 20.46
CA ALA A 557 21.03 -20.54 20.15
C ALA A 557 22.33 -20.11 20.85
N ALA A 558 22.61 -18.81 20.94
CA ALA A 558 23.78 -18.27 21.65
C ALA A 558 23.71 -18.41 23.17
N SER A 559 22.51 -18.65 23.73
CA SER A 559 22.26 -18.79 25.14
C SER A 559 22.28 -20.27 25.64
N ARG A 560 22.43 -21.22 24.72
CA ARG A 560 22.59 -22.66 24.96
C ARG A 560 24.04 -23.09 24.85
#